data_295ee81d903b02d4fff9a062c8c0f876
#
_entry.id   295ee81d903b02d4fff9a062c8c0f876
#
_cell.length_a   1.000
_cell.length_b   1.000
_cell.length_c   1.000
_cell.angle_alpha   90.00
_cell.angle_beta   90.00
_cell.angle_gamma   90.00
#
_symmetry.space_group_name_H-M   'P 1'
#
loop_
_entity.id
_entity.type
_entity.pdbx_description
1 polymer ?
#
loop_
_entity_poly.entity_id
_entity_poly.type
_entity_poly.pdbx_seq_one_letter_code
_entity_poly.pdbx_strand_id
1 'polypeptide(L)'
;MRAMVLEGPHSPLTLRERDLPEPGPGQVLLKVGACAVCRTDLHVVDGDLPGIRHPIVPGHEVVGAVAACGPGVALAKGTRLGLPWLGWACGHCSFCNAGRENLCDTARFTGYQLDGGYADYVVADARFCLPIPESLDDVHAAPLLCAGLIGYRALRMCGDARRIGLYGFGAAAHLVAQVATFEGRQCLAFVRPGDASAIAFALELGCAWAGGSDQQPPESLDAAIIFAPVGSLVPTALAAVRKGGAVVCGGIHMSDVPSFPYALLWGERSIRSVANLTRADGVEFMRLAGRMPLRIEVETFPLTAANEALARLRRGELTGAAVLVM
;
A
#
# COMPACT_ATOMS: atom_id res chain seq x y z
N MET A 1 11.45 -24.98 4.57
CA MET A 1 11.58 -23.60 4.05
C MET A 1 11.96 -22.66 5.18
N ARG A 2 12.73 -21.62 4.88
CA ARG A 2 13.08 -20.57 5.86
C ARG A 2 11.92 -19.57 5.98
N ALA A 3 11.69 -19.06 7.19
CA ALA A 3 10.73 -17.99 7.43
C ALA A 3 11.18 -17.12 8.62
N MET A 4 10.94 -15.82 8.52
CA MET A 4 11.09 -14.89 9.64
C MET A 4 9.77 -14.83 10.40
N VAL A 5 9.75 -15.32 11.64
CA VAL A 5 8.53 -15.53 12.43
C VAL A 5 8.45 -14.52 13.55
N LEU A 6 7.31 -13.88 13.71
CA LEU A 6 6.94 -13.07 14.87
C LEU A 6 6.25 -13.99 15.90
N GLU A 7 6.93 -14.25 17.00
CA GLU A 7 6.43 -15.15 18.07
C GLU A 7 5.43 -14.44 18.99
N GLY A 8 5.50 -13.13 19.09
CA GLY A 8 4.63 -12.31 19.92
C GLY A 8 4.86 -10.81 19.66
N PRO A 9 3.98 -9.93 20.15
CA PRO A 9 4.11 -8.50 19.95
C PRO A 9 5.42 -7.96 20.59
N HIS A 10 5.96 -6.90 20.03
CA HIS A 10 7.20 -6.24 20.46
C HIS A 10 8.44 -7.15 20.47
N SER A 11 8.39 -8.31 19.80
CA SER A 11 9.52 -9.23 19.70
C SER A 11 10.25 -9.05 18.37
N PRO A 12 11.56 -9.28 18.31
CA PRO A 12 12.25 -9.38 17.04
C PRO A 12 11.76 -10.61 16.28
N LEU A 13 11.77 -10.52 14.94
CA LEU A 13 11.51 -11.68 14.10
C LEU A 13 12.61 -12.74 14.30
N THR A 14 12.22 -14.01 14.38
CA THR A 14 13.15 -15.13 14.53
C THR A 14 13.17 -15.95 13.25
N LEU A 15 14.37 -16.24 12.73
CA LEU A 15 14.52 -17.16 11.60
C LEU A 15 14.16 -18.58 12.06
N ARG A 16 13.23 -19.22 11.35
CA ARG A 16 12.80 -20.60 11.60
C ARG A 16 12.86 -21.41 10.31
N GLU A 17 13.19 -22.66 10.46
CA GLU A 17 12.90 -23.66 9.44
C GLU A 17 11.49 -24.23 9.71
N ARG A 18 10.68 -24.30 8.65
CA ARG A 18 9.30 -24.81 8.67
C ARG A 18 9.10 -25.79 7.52
N ASP A 19 8.15 -26.69 7.70
CA ASP A 19 7.73 -27.57 6.59
C ASP A 19 7.18 -26.73 5.44
N LEU A 20 7.32 -27.24 4.23
CA LEU A 20 6.72 -26.60 3.05
C LEU A 20 5.19 -26.75 3.13
N PRO A 21 4.43 -25.67 3.16
CA PRO A 21 2.98 -25.76 3.25
C PRO A 21 2.37 -26.26 1.94
N GLU A 22 1.29 -27.02 2.05
CA GLU A 22 0.53 -27.48 0.89
C GLU A 22 -0.65 -26.55 0.61
N PRO A 23 -0.88 -26.14 -0.66
CA PRO A 23 -2.02 -25.31 -1.01
C PRO A 23 -3.32 -26.13 -0.98
N GLY A 24 -4.30 -25.67 -0.21
CA GLY A 24 -5.66 -26.23 -0.17
C GLY A 24 -6.52 -25.85 -1.39
N PRO A 25 -7.80 -26.24 -1.42
CA PRO A 25 -8.72 -25.88 -2.49
C PRO A 25 -8.78 -24.37 -2.74
N GLY A 26 -8.64 -23.94 -3.99
CA GLY A 26 -8.65 -22.53 -4.39
C GLY A 26 -7.37 -21.75 -4.07
N GLN A 27 -6.35 -22.42 -3.53
CA GLN A 27 -5.08 -21.80 -3.14
C GLN A 27 -3.94 -22.12 -4.10
N VAL A 28 -2.91 -21.30 -4.05
CA VAL A 28 -1.62 -21.50 -4.73
C VAL A 28 -0.49 -21.44 -3.71
N LEU A 29 0.56 -22.20 -3.96
CA LEU A 29 1.85 -22.05 -3.30
C LEU A 29 2.74 -21.19 -4.19
N LEU A 30 3.19 -20.04 -3.67
CA LEU A 30 4.13 -19.16 -4.34
C LEU A 30 5.53 -19.38 -3.76
N LYS A 31 6.52 -19.60 -4.64
CA LYS A 31 7.93 -19.42 -4.29
C LYS A 31 8.19 -17.91 -4.30
N VAL A 32 8.52 -17.35 -3.17
CA VAL A 32 8.73 -15.91 -3.02
C VAL A 32 10.03 -15.51 -3.67
N GLY A 33 10.00 -14.48 -4.51
CA GLY A 33 11.19 -13.85 -5.08
C GLY A 33 11.56 -12.58 -4.33
N ALA A 34 10.54 -11.78 -3.98
CA ALA A 34 10.72 -10.54 -3.23
C ALA A 34 9.50 -10.24 -2.35
N CYS A 35 9.72 -9.58 -1.21
CA CYS A 35 8.68 -9.03 -0.36
C CYS A 35 9.11 -7.67 0.18
N ALA A 36 8.36 -6.61 -0.13
CA ALA A 36 8.69 -5.30 0.39
C ALA A 36 8.24 -5.13 1.85
N VAL A 37 8.85 -4.16 2.52
CA VAL A 37 8.68 -3.87 3.94
C VAL A 37 8.00 -2.52 4.09
N CYS A 38 6.87 -2.49 4.75
CA CYS A 38 6.11 -1.27 4.91
C CYS A 38 5.77 -0.94 6.38
N ARG A 39 5.18 0.22 6.62
CA ARG A 39 4.79 0.64 7.98
C ARG A 39 3.76 -0.28 8.62
N THR A 40 2.93 -0.95 7.82
CA THR A 40 1.96 -1.93 8.34
C THR A 40 2.67 -3.11 9.02
N ASP A 41 3.84 -3.52 8.52
CA ASP A 41 4.62 -4.59 9.16
C ASP A 41 5.15 -4.13 10.53
N LEU A 42 5.48 -2.84 10.70
CA LEU A 42 5.81 -2.28 12.02
C LEU A 42 4.61 -2.35 12.96
N HIS A 43 3.39 -2.00 12.49
CA HIS A 43 2.18 -2.11 13.30
C HIS A 43 1.87 -3.57 13.71
N VAL A 44 2.18 -4.53 12.82
CA VAL A 44 2.07 -5.97 13.14
C VAL A 44 3.07 -6.36 14.23
N VAL A 45 4.34 -5.96 14.09
CA VAL A 45 5.40 -6.26 15.06
C VAL A 45 5.15 -5.58 16.41
N ASP A 46 4.64 -4.35 16.40
CA ASP A 46 4.37 -3.56 17.60
C ASP A 46 3.05 -3.94 18.29
N GLY A 47 2.24 -4.81 17.66
CA GLY A 47 0.96 -5.24 18.24
C GLY A 47 -0.12 -4.16 18.23
N ASP A 48 0.02 -3.12 17.41
CA ASP A 48 -0.95 -2.01 17.31
C ASP A 48 -2.28 -2.42 16.68
N LEU A 49 -2.30 -3.55 15.95
CA LEU A 49 -3.48 -4.06 15.27
C LEU A 49 -4.18 -5.12 16.11
N PRO A 50 -5.50 -5.05 16.33
CA PRO A 50 -6.24 -6.01 17.16
C PRO A 50 -6.38 -7.36 16.46
N GLY A 51 -6.26 -8.47 17.21
CA GLY A 51 -6.54 -9.81 16.68
C GLY A 51 -5.42 -10.41 15.82
N ILE A 52 -4.17 -10.00 16.01
CA ILE A 52 -3.01 -10.66 15.41
C ILE A 52 -2.92 -12.09 15.92
N ARG A 53 -2.75 -13.04 15.01
CA ARG A 53 -2.47 -14.43 15.32
C ARG A 53 -0.96 -14.61 15.50
N HIS A 54 -0.53 -15.11 16.64
CA HIS A 54 0.85 -15.51 16.88
C HIS A 54 0.97 -17.05 17.04
N PRO A 55 2.05 -17.68 16.57
CA PRO A 55 3.11 -17.09 15.74
C PRO A 55 2.61 -16.76 14.33
N ILE A 56 3.19 -15.72 13.68
CA ILE A 56 2.86 -15.30 12.33
C ILE A 56 4.13 -15.00 11.52
N VAL A 57 4.10 -15.24 10.21
CA VAL A 57 5.08 -14.75 9.25
C VAL A 57 4.57 -13.42 8.68
N PRO A 58 5.23 -12.27 8.94
CA PRO A 58 4.83 -10.99 8.38
C PRO A 58 5.10 -10.87 6.87
N GLY A 59 4.85 -9.69 6.30
CA GLY A 59 5.11 -9.34 4.90
C GLY A 59 3.88 -9.53 4.02
N HIS A 60 3.43 -8.43 3.41
CA HIS A 60 2.18 -8.38 2.62
C HIS A 60 2.35 -7.71 1.26
N GLU A 61 3.57 -7.50 0.83
CA GLU A 61 3.94 -6.97 -0.49
C GLU A 61 4.73 -8.03 -1.25
N VAL A 62 4.11 -9.18 -1.49
CA VAL A 62 4.80 -10.39 -1.95
C VAL A 62 4.76 -10.51 -3.46
N VAL A 63 5.90 -10.71 -4.09
CA VAL A 63 6.01 -11.16 -5.47
C VAL A 63 6.63 -12.55 -5.50
N GLY A 64 6.01 -13.47 -6.20
CA GLY A 64 6.51 -14.83 -6.31
C GLY A 64 6.02 -15.56 -7.54
N ALA A 65 6.58 -16.73 -7.77
CA ALA A 65 6.22 -17.61 -8.87
C ALA A 65 5.43 -18.83 -8.37
N VAL A 66 4.40 -19.23 -9.08
CA VAL A 66 3.59 -20.43 -8.78
C VAL A 66 4.49 -21.65 -8.73
N ALA A 67 4.58 -22.29 -7.56
CA ALA A 67 5.30 -23.55 -7.33
C ALA A 67 4.35 -24.76 -7.40
N ALA A 68 3.14 -24.61 -6.83
CA ALA A 68 2.08 -25.63 -6.87
C ALA A 68 0.70 -24.97 -6.81
N CYS A 69 -0.32 -25.69 -7.29
CA CYS A 69 -1.72 -25.28 -7.20
C CYS A 69 -2.50 -26.30 -6.39
N GLY A 70 -3.37 -25.81 -5.52
CA GLY A 70 -4.38 -26.65 -4.87
C GLY A 70 -5.55 -27.00 -5.79
N PRO A 71 -6.45 -27.88 -5.34
CA PRO A 71 -7.62 -28.26 -6.12
C PRO A 71 -8.45 -27.06 -6.60
N GLY A 72 -8.88 -27.09 -7.85
CA GLY A 72 -9.71 -26.04 -8.47
C GLY A 72 -8.94 -24.83 -9.01
N VAL A 73 -7.60 -24.81 -8.94
CA VAL A 73 -6.76 -23.75 -9.51
C VAL A 73 -5.96 -24.29 -10.70
N ALA A 74 -6.06 -23.60 -11.84
CA ALA A 74 -5.37 -23.97 -13.09
C ALA A 74 -4.42 -22.83 -13.52
N LEU A 75 -3.31 -22.69 -12.80
CA LEU A 75 -2.23 -21.75 -13.12
C LEU A 75 -0.96 -22.52 -13.51
N ALA A 76 -0.26 -22.04 -14.53
CA ALA A 76 0.99 -22.66 -14.94
C ALA A 76 2.08 -22.45 -13.87
N LYS A 77 2.88 -23.48 -13.60
CA LYS A 77 4.07 -23.37 -12.77
C LYS A 77 5.01 -22.30 -13.33
N GLY A 78 5.53 -21.45 -12.47
CA GLY A 78 6.36 -20.31 -12.86
C GLY A 78 5.58 -19.04 -13.19
N THR A 79 4.24 -19.05 -13.23
CA THR A 79 3.45 -17.81 -13.39
C THR A 79 3.76 -16.86 -12.25
N ARG A 80 4.16 -15.62 -12.58
CA ARG A 80 4.49 -14.58 -11.59
C ARG A 80 3.23 -13.90 -11.08
N LEU A 81 3.08 -13.87 -9.76
CA LEU A 81 1.92 -13.30 -9.07
C LEU A 81 2.37 -12.40 -7.92
N GLY A 82 1.58 -11.36 -7.67
CA GLY A 82 1.68 -10.52 -6.49
C GLY A 82 0.59 -10.87 -5.48
N LEU A 83 0.95 -10.94 -4.20
CA LEU A 83 0.01 -11.14 -3.09
C LEU A 83 0.02 -9.89 -2.22
N PRO A 84 -1.09 -9.08 -2.26
CA PRO A 84 -1.20 -7.85 -1.49
C PRO A 84 -1.72 -8.11 -0.07
N TRP A 85 -1.96 -7.01 0.68
CA TRP A 85 -2.52 -7.03 2.03
C TRP A 85 -3.84 -7.79 2.13
N LEU A 86 -4.83 -7.52 1.27
CA LEU A 86 -6.10 -8.23 1.25
C LEU A 86 -5.89 -9.64 0.69
N GLY A 87 -5.75 -10.64 1.57
CA GLY A 87 -5.45 -12.01 1.19
C GLY A 87 -6.69 -12.92 1.08
N TRP A 88 -7.83 -12.52 1.66
CA TRP A 88 -9.07 -13.31 1.60
C TRP A 88 -10.31 -12.50 1.97
N ALA A 89 -11.44 -12.81 1.38
CA ALA A 89 -12.77 -12.33 1.78
C ALA A 89 -13.84 -13.41 1.54
N CYS A 90 -14.99 -13.32 2.22
CA CYS A 90 -16.00 -14.38 2.22
C CYS A 90 -16.64 -14.64 0.85
N GLY A 91 -16.70 -13.66 -0.04
CA GLY A 91 -17.23 -13.79 -1.39
C GLY A 91 -18.76 -13.73 -1.52
N HIS A 92 -19.51 -13.62 -0.42
CA HIS A 92 -20.98 -13.73 -0.44
C HIS A 92 -21.71 -12.65 0.38
N CYS A 93 -21.04 -11.83 1.19
CA CYS A 93 -21.68 -10.71 1.88
C CYS A 93 -22.03 -9.58 0.90
N SER A 94 -22.83 -8.61 1.36
CA SER A 94 -23.24 -7.46 0.53
C SER A 94 -22.05 -6.69 -0.05
N PHE A 95 -20.98 -6.54 0.71
CA PHE A 95 -19.77 -5.88 0.25
C PHE A 95 -19.07 -6.68 -0.85
N CYS A 96 -18.88 -8.00 -0.66
CA CYS A 96 -18.25 -8.86 -1.65
C CYS A 96 -19.06 -8.91 -2.95
N ASN A 97 -20.39 -9.04 -2.85
CA ASN A 97 -21.28 -9.06 -4.01
C ASN A 97 -21.28 -7.73 -4.78
N ALA A 98 -20.97 -6.62 -4.10
CA ALA A 98 -20.85 -5.29 -4.70
C ALA A 98 -19.42 -4.97 -5.21
N GLY A 99 -18.46 -5.93 -5.22
CA GLY A 99 -17.07 -5.69 -5.59
C GLY A 99 -16.33 -4.78 -4.61
N ARG A 100 -16.77 -4.75 -3.35
CA ARG A 100 -16.18 -3.96 -2.24
C ARG A 100 -15.66 -4.90 -1.16
N GLU A 101 -15.01 -5.97 -1.56
CA GLU A 101 -14.51 -7.04 -0.68
C GLU A 101 -13.49 -6.56 0.37
N ASN A 102 -12.88 -5.41 0.14
CA ASN A 102 -12.05 -4.71 1.13
C ASN A 102 -12.82 -4.28 2.40
N LEU A 103 -14.14 -4.21 2.32
CA LEU A 103 -15.04 -3.89 3.44
C LEU A 103 -15.76 -5.14 4.00
N CYS A 104 -15.35 -6.33 3.60
CA CYS A 104 -15.89 -7.58 4.15
C CYS A 104 -15.53 -7.70 5.63
N ASP A 105 -16.54 -7.89 6.51
CA ASP A 105 -16.34 -7.98 7.96
C ASP A 105 -15.47 -9.17 8.40
N THR A 106 -15.36 -10.20 7.54
CA THR A 106 -14.53 -11.38 7.78
C THR A 106 -13.30 -11.43 6.88
N ALA A 107 -12.90 -10.30 6.28
CA ALA A 107 -11.68 -10.23 5.48
C ALA A 107 -10.45 -10.68 6.31
N ARG A 108 -9.49 -11.31 5.62
CA ARG A 108 -8.21 -11.73 6.22
C ARG A 108 -7.06 -11.13 5.44
N PHE A 109 -6.04 -10.73 6.16
CA PHE A 109 -4.94 -9.98 5.62
C PHE A 109 -3.62 -10.75 5.69
N THR A 110 -2.85 -10.67 4.62
CA THR A 110 -1.54 -11.30 4.47
C THR A 110 -0.54 -10.69 5.45
N GLY A 111 0.27 -11.51 6.09
CA GLY A 111 1.24 -11.07 7.09
C GLY A 111 0.63 -10.63 8.42
N TYR A 112 -0.67 -10.90 8.64
CA TYR A 112 -1.43 -10.46 9.81
C TYR A 112 -2.31 -11.58 10.37
N GLN A 113 -3.38 -12.02 9.68
CA GLN A 113 -4.14 -13.24 10.03
C GLN A 113 -3.75 -14.45 9.18
N LEU A 114 -3.13 -14.21 8.03
CA LEU A 114 -2.56 -15.21 7.14
C LEU A 114 -1.04 -15.04 7.15
N ASP A 115 -0.29 -16.13 7.09
CA ASP A 115 1.16 -16.06 6.93
C ASP A 115 1.51 -15.28 5.65
N GLY A 116 2.54 -14.45 5.76
CA GLY A 116 2.98 -13.55 4.69
C GLY A 116 4.27 -13.98 4.00
N GLY A 117 4.90 -13.02 3.33
CA GLY A 117 6.00 -13.24 2.42
C GLY A 117 7.41 -13.11 3.01
N TYR A 118 7.59 -12.94 4.31
CA TYR A 118 8.93 -13.00 4.90
C TYR A 118 9.36 -14.47 5.05
N ALA A 119 9.30 -15.20 3.95
CA ALA A 119 9.60 -16.62 3.86
C ALA A 119 9.96 -17.06 2.43
N ASP A 120 10.61 -18.21 2.28
CA ASP A 120 10.90 -18.77 0.96
C ASP A 120 9.62 -19.11 0.15
N TYR A 121 8.51 -19.44 0.84
CA TYR A 121 7.23 -19.77 0.22
C TYR A 121 6.05 -19.25 1.04
N VAL A 122 4.95 -18.95 0.36
CA VAL A 122 3.67 -18.54 0.95
C VAL A 122 2.51 -19.22 0.25
N VAL A 123 1.48 -19.62 1.02
CA VAL A 123 0.20 -20.08 0.47
C VAL A 123 -0.74 -18.88 0.37
N ALA A 124 -1.40 -18.73 -0.78
CA ALA A 124 -2.31 -17.63 -1.06
C ALA A 124 -3.62 -18.13 -1.68
N ASP A 125 -4.73 -17.44 -1.41
CA ASP A 125 -5.98 -17.61 -2.17
C ASP A 125 -5.76 -17.06 -3.59
N ALA A 126 -5.90 -17.90 -4.61
CA ALA A 126 -5.64 -17.54 -6.00
C ALA A 126 -6.49 -16.34 -6.48
N ARG A 127 -7.68 -16.12 -5.89
CA ARG A 127 -8.58 -15.02 -6.23
C ARG A 127 -8.02 -13.65 -5.85
N PHE A 128 -7.09 -13.60 -4.90
CA PHE A 128 -6.49 -12.37 -4.38
C PHE A 128 -5.07 -12.15 -4.91
N CYS A 129 -4.54 -13.07 -5.68
CA CYS A 129 -3.27 -12.90 -6.37
C CYS A 129 -3.45 -12.03 -7.62
N LEU A 130 -2.50 -11.13 -7.85
CA LEU A 130 -2.50 -10.18 -8.96
C LEU A 130 -1.43 -10.57 -9.99
N PRO A 131 -1.71 -10.54 -11.30
CA PRO A 131 -0.70 -10.75 -12.32
C PRO A 131 0.39 -9.66 -12.23
N ILE A 132 1.65 -10.05 -12.23
CA ILE A 132 2.78 -9.11 -12.29
C ILE A 132 3.18 -8.89 -13.75
N PRO A 133 3.23 -7.61 -14.23
CA PRO A 133 3.68 -7.31 -15.58
C PRO A 133 5.10 -7.79 -15.85
N GLU A 134 5.37 -8.29 -17.06
CA GLU A 134 6.71 -8.76 -17.45
C GLU A 134 7.76 -7.65 -17.45
N SER A 135 7.33 -6.39 -17.65
CA SER A 135 8.20 -5.21 -17.64
C SER A 135 8.75 -4.85 -16.26
N LEU A 136 8.21 -5.42 -15.18
CA LEU A 136 8.65 -5.19 -13.81
C LEU A 136 9.34 -6.45 -13.26
N ASP A 137 10.52 -6.31 -12.70
CA ASP A 137 11.12 -7.39 -11.90
C ASP A 137 10.43 -7.52 -10.53
N ASP A 138 10.77 -8.55 -9.77
CA ASP A 138 10.12 -8.85 -8.50
C ASP A 138 10.38 -7.77 -7.44
N VAL A 139 11.58 -7.20 -7.45
CA VAL A 139 12.03 -6.20 -6.46
C VAL A 139 11.27 -4.89 -6.63
N HIS A 140 11.12 -4.41 -7.87
CA HIS A 140 10.40 -3.18 -8.15
C HIS A 140 8.87 -3.37 -8.14
N ALA A 141 8.37 -4.58 -8.41
CA ALA A 141 6.95 -4.86 -8.34
C ALA A 141 6.42 -4.97 -6.89
N ALA A 142 7.23 -5.43 -5.95
CA ALA A 142 6.80 -5.68 -4.57
C ALA A 142 6.23 -4.42 -3.88
N PRO A 143 6.86 -3.23 -3.89
CA PRO A 143 6.30 -2.03 -3.24
C PRO A 143 4.97 -1.55 -3.84
N LEU A 144 4.68 -1.93 -5.09
CA LEU A 144 3.44 -1.58 -5.74
C LEU A 144 2.23 -2.26 -5.09
N LEU A 145 2.42 -3.41 -4.43
CA LEU A 145 1.36 -4.25 -3.85
C LEU A 145 0.76 -3.69 -2.55
N CYS A 146 1.35 -2.63 -1.98
CA CYS A 146 0.74 -1.89 -0.87
C CYS A 146 0.71 -0.39 -1.17
N ALA A 147 1.87 0.28 -1.18
CA ALA A 147 1.95 1.73 -1.40
C ALA A 147 1.34 2.15 -2.74
N GLY A 148 1.59 1.39 -3.80
CA GLY A 148 0.99 1.62 -5.11
C GLY A 148 -0.52 1.44 -5.10
N LEU A 149 -1.00 0.33 -4.54
CA LEU A 149 -2.43 -0.01 -4.52
C LEU A 149 -3.26 0.95 -3.68
N ILE A 150 -2.82 1.30 -2.46
CA ILE A 150 -3.54 2.27 -1.62
C ILE A 150 -3.54 3.66 -2.27
N GLY A 151 -2.42 4.04 -2.87
CA GLY A 151 -2.31 5.29 -3.62
C GLY A 151 -3.25 5.33 -4.81
N TYR A 152 -3.27 4.26 -5.63
CA TYR A 152 -4.16 4.15 -6.78
C TYR A 152 -5.64 4.22 -6.39
N ARG A 153 -6.04 3.46 -5.36
CA ARG A 153 -7.42 3.52 -4.87
C ARG A 153 -7.79 4.91 -4.35
N ALA A 154 -6.90 5.57 -3.61
CA ALA A 154 -7.12 6.95 -3.18
C ALA A 154 -7.32 7.89 -4.37
N LEU A 155 -6.52 7.73 -5.44
CA LEU A 155 -6.66 8.49 -6.67
C LEU A 155 -7.99 8.24 -7.38
N ARG A 156 -8.44 6.97 -7.45
CA ARG A 156 -9.76 6.63 -8.01
C ARG A 156 -10.91 7.26 -7.21
N MET A 157 -10.78 7.36 -5.88
CA MET A 157 -11.78 8.02 -5.04
C MET A 157 -11.84 9.55 -5.23
N CYS A 158 -10.85 10.16 -5.88
CA CYS A 158 -10.89 11.56 -6.29
C CYS A 158 -11.73 11.80 -7.56
N GLY A 159 -12.25 10.74 -8.21
CA GLY A 159 -13.05 10.85 -9.45
C GLY A 159 -12.29 11.58 -10.56
N ASP A 160 -12.96 12.53 -11.20
CA ASP A 160 -12.42 13.27 -12.35
C ASP A 160 -11.59 14.51 -11.96
N ALA A 161 -11.18 14.60 -10.70
CA ALA A 161 -10.34 15.69 -10.21
C ALA A 161 -9.07 15.83 -11.06
N ARG A 162 -8.82 17.05 -11.56
CA ARG A 162 -7.65 17.33 -12.40
C ARG A 162 -6.47 17.89 -11.60
N ARG A 163 -6.75 18.70 -10.56
CA ARG A 163 -5.75 19.28 -9.68
C ARG A 163 -5.84 18.64 -8.31
N ILE A 164 -4.84 17.86 -7.96
CA ILE A 164 -4.84 16.99 -6.76
C ILE A 164 -3.71 17.40 -5.82
N GLY A 165 -4.07 17.71 -4.59
CA GLY A 165 -3.10 17.91 -3.50
C GLY A 165 -2.71 16.58 -2.87
N LEU A 166 -1.41 16.35 -2.68
CA LEU A 166 -0.85 15.16 -2.03
C LEU A 166 -0.20 15.59 -0.71
N TYR A 167 -0.87 15.36 0.41
CA TYR A 167 -0.40 15.73 1.74
C TYR A 167 0.39 14.57 2.38
N GLY A 168 1.71 14.78 2.54
CA GLY A 168 2.67 13.75 2.91
C GLY A 168 3.22 13.02 1.69
N PHE A 169 4.43 13.42 1.25
CA PHE A 169 5.04 12.91 0.03
C PHE A 169 6.02 11.77 0.33
N GLY A 170 5.44 10.63 0.79
CA GLY A 170 6.16 9.36 1.06
C GLY A 170 5.90 8.29 -0.01
N ALA A 171 6.06 7.01 0.36
CA ALA A 171 6.00 5.85 -0.54
C ALA A 171 4.73 5.80 -1.42
N ALA A 172 3.53 6.06 -0.89
CA ALA A 172 2.32 6.04 -1.69
C ALA A 172 2.17 7.29 -2.58
N ALA A 173 2.53 8.47 -2.04
CA ALA A 173 2.36 9.73 -2.75
C ALA A 173 3.27 9.83 -3.99
N HIS A 174 4.54 9.39 -3.89
CA HIS A 174 5.45 9.45 -5.03
C HIS A 174 5.01 8.53 -6.17
N LEU A 175 4.42 7.37 -5.88
CA LEU A 175 3.87 6.48 -6.90
C LEU A 175 2.60 7.08 -7.52
N VAL A 176 1.69 7.58 -6.69
CA VAL A 176 0.43 8.17 -7.17
C VAL A 176 0.63 9.45 -7.97
N ALA A 177 1.63 10.26 -7.63
CA ALA A 177 1.97 11.46 -8.40
C ALA A 177 2.33 11.11 -9.83
N GLN A 178 3.13 10.06 -10.04
CA GLN A 178 3.51 9.58 -11.36
C GLN A 178 2.30 9.04 -12.14
N VAL A 179 1.42 8.27 -11.47
CA VAL A 179 0.18 7.77 -12.08
C VAL A 179 -0.73 8.93 -12.49
N ALA A 180 -0.95 9.89 -11.61
CA ALA A 180 -1.81 11.04 -11.88
C ALA A 180 -1.25 11.90 -13.01
N THR A 181 0.06 12.13 -13.05
CA THR A 181 0.74 12.85 -14.14
C THR A 181 0.61 12.10 -15.47
N PHE A 182 0.78 10.77 -15.45
CA PHE A 182 0.58 9.94 -16.65
C PHE A 182 -0.86 10.00 -17.18
N GLU A 183 -1.86 10.17 -16.29
CA GLU A 183 -3.26 10.39 -16.65
C GLU A 183 -3.57 11.85 -17.06
N GLY A 184 -2.57 12.73 -17.13
CA GLY A 184 -2.74 14.13 -17.48
C GLY A 184 -3.35 15.00 -16.37
N ARG A 185 -3.26 14.57 -15.11
CA ARG A 185 -3.67 15.34 -13.93
C ARG A 185 -2.48 16.14 -13.37
N GLN A 186 -2.78 17.23 -12.71
CA GLN A 186 -1.78 18.05 -12.00
C GLN A 186 -1.71 17.63 -10.54
N CYS A 187 -0.50 17.27 -10.06
CA CYS A 187 -0.25 17.03 -8.67
C CYS A 187 0.45 18.21 -8.01
N LEU A 188 0.01 18.55 -6.80
CA LEU A 188 0.63 19.53 -5.92
C LEU A 188 1.04 18.81 -4.64
N ALA A 189 2.33 18.81 -4.31
CA ALA A 189 2.87 18.08 -3.18
C ALA A 189 2.97 18.99 -1.95
N PHE A 190 2.41 18.52 -0.83
CA PHE A 190 2.48 19.16 0.47
C PHE A 190 3.33 18.30 1.40
N VAL A 191 4.53 18.77 1.71
CA VAL A 191 5.52 18.06 2.52
C VAL A 191 5.57 18.63 3.94
N ARG A 192 6.39 18.04 4.80
CA ARG A 192 6.68 18.64 6.11
C ARG A 192 7.28 20.03 5.90
N PRO A 193 6.84 21.05 6.66
CA PRO A 193 7.43 22.38 6.58
C PRO A 193 8.97 22.34 6.71
N GLY A 194 9.67 22.99 5.79
CA GLY A 194 11.14 23.05 5.76
C GLY A 194 11.85 21.85 5.11
N ASP A 195 11.13 20.83 4.63
CA ASP A 195 11.74 19.66 3.96
C ASP A 195 12.06 19.96 2.50
N ALA A 196 13.20 20.63 2.27
CA ALA A 196 13.64 21.00 0.93
C ALA A 196 13.93 19.78 0.03
N SER A 197 14.36 18.65 0.60
CA SER A 197 14.66 17.44 -0.17
C SER A 197 13.38 16.81 -0.71
N ALA A 198 12.34 16.73 0.09
CA ALA A 198 11.04 16.21 -0.34
C ALA A 198 10.37 17.14 -1.38
N ILE A 199 10.54 18.46 -1.26
CA ILE A 199 10.09 19.42 -2.28
C ILE A 199 10.80 19.16 -3.62
N ALA A 200 12.13 19.07 -3.62
CA ALA A 200 12.90 18.82 -4.83
C ALA A 200 12.51 17.49 -5.49
N PHE A 201 12.37 16.44 -4.70
CA PHE A 201 11.97 15.11 -5.17
C PHE A 201 10.55 15.12 -5.79
N ALA A 202 9.60 15.81 -5.18
CA ALA A 202 8.24 15.92 -5.72
C ALA A 202 8.22 16.63 -7.08
N LEU A 203 8.98 17.72 -7.23
CA LEU A 203 9.10 18.45 -8.49
C LEU A 203 9.80 17.60 -9.58
N GLU A 204 10.84 16.85 -9.21
CA GLU A 204 11.54 15.92 -10.10
C GLU A 204 10.60 14.82 -10.64
N LEU A 205 9.63 14.38 -9.83
CA LEU A 205 8.62 13.40 -10.22
C LEU A 205 7.42 14.00 -10.99
N GLY A 206 7.50 15.28 -11.35
CA GLY A 206 6.51 15.94 -12.22
C GLY A 206 5.34 16.59 -11.47
N CYS A 207 5.42 16.80 -10.15
CA CYS A 207 4.46 17.66 -9.48
C CYS A 207 4.57 19.10 -10.00
N ALA A 208 3.43 19.71 -10.30
CA ALA A 208 3.37 21.08 -10.83
C ALA A 208 3.78 22.13 -9.77
N TRP A 209 3.67 21.77 -8.49
CA TRP A 209 4.08 22.58 -7.35
C TRP A 209 4.41 21.66 -6.16
N ALA A 210 5.32 22.12 -5.32
CA ALA A 210 5.61 21.48 -4.04
C ALA A 210 5.96 22.54 -2.99
N GLY A 211 5.45 22.34 -1.76
CA GLY A 211 5.69 23.26 -0.64
C GLY A 211 5.32 22.66 0.71
N GLY A 212 5.51 23.42 1.79
CA GLY A 212 5.13 22.98 3.14
C GLY A 212 3.62 22.81 3.29
N SER A 213 3.19 21.86 4.11
CA SER A 213 1.77 21.62 4.39
C SER A 213 1.07 22.76 5.14
N ASP A 214 1.82 23.74 5.61
CA ASP A 214 1.38 25.00 6.19
C ASP A 214 1.15 26.11 5.15
N GLN A 215 1.51 25.88 3.89
CA GLN A 215 1.34 26.82 2.79
C GLN A 215 0.02 26.59 2.05
N GLN A 216 -0.50 27.65 1.43
CA GLN A 216 -1.63 27.54 0.52
C GLN A 216 -1.15 27.16 -0.88
N PRO A 217 -1.90 26.29 -1.61
CA PRO A 217 -1.59 26.05 -3.01
C PRO A 217 -1.80 27.31 -3.84
N PRO A 218 -1.08 27.44 -4.97
CA PRO A 218 -1.24 28.62 -5.86
C PRO A 218 -2.65 28.76 -6.44
N GLU A 219 -3.39 27.65 -6.53
CA GLU A 219 -4.76 27.57 -6.99
C GLU A 219 -5.55 26.53 -6.22
N SER A 220 -6.88 26.69 -6.12
CA SER A 220 -7.76 25.73 -5.43
C SER A 220 -7.63 24.32 -6.01
N LEU A 221 -7.61 23.33 -5.15
CA LEU A 221 -7.56 21.91 -5.51
C LEU A 221 -8.95 21.39 -5.89
N ASP A 222 -9.03 20.45 -6.83
CA ASP A 222 -10.26 19.69 -7.08
C ASP A 222 -10.46 18.60 -6.03
N ALA A 223 -9.35 17.96 -5.60
CA ALA A 223 -9.33 16.99 -4.52
C ALA A 223 -7.99 17.03 -3.77
N ALA A 224 -7.97 16.47 -2.57
CA ALA A 224 -6.74 16.26 -1.80
C ALA A 224 -6.68 14.82 -1.30
N ILE A 225 -5.48 14.22 -1.32
CA ILE A 225 -5.21 12.92 -0.72
C ILE A 225 -4.23 13.13 0.43
N ILE A 226 -4.58 12.61 1.61
CA ILE A 226 -3.74 12.71 2.81
C ILE A 226 -3.14 11.35 3.10
N PHE A 227 -1.82 11.22 2.93
CA PHE A 227 -1.05 10.02 3.29
C PHE A 227 -0.31 10.17 4.61
N ALA A 228 -0.08 11.41 5.05
CA ALA A 228 0.52 11.66 6.35
C ALA A 228 -0.44 11.29 7.49
N PRO A 229 0.02 10.63 8.56
CA PRO A 229 -0.84 10.18 9.66
C PRO A 229 -1.21 11.31 10.63
N VAL A 230 -1.63 12.47 10.11
CA VAL A 230 -1.86 13.70 10.85
C VAL A 230 -3.26 14.23 10.62
N GLY A 231 -4.15 14.07 11.60
CA GLY A 231 -5.57 14.44 11.49
C GLY A 231 -5.82 15.94 11.28
N SER A 232 -4.94 16.81 11.78
CA SER A 232 -5.04 18.25 11.55
C SER A 232 -4.87 18.67 10.09
N LEU A 233 -4.35 17.80 9.23
CA LEU A 233 -4.28 18.08 7.79
C LEU A 233 -5.66 17.99 7.11
N VAL A 234 -6.67 17.36 7.74
CA VAL A 234 -8.02 17.27 7.16
C VAL A 234 -8.67 18.66 7.01
N PRO A 235 -8.78 19.51 8.05
CA PRO A 235 -9.29 20.85 7.88
C PRO A 235 -8.39 21.72 6.99
N THR A 236 -7.06 21.53 7.01
CA THR A 236 -6.13 22.23 6.12
C THR A 236 -6.41 21.91 4.66
N ALA A 237 -6.57 20.63 4.33
CA ALA A 237 -6.89 20.19 2.98
C ALA A 237 -8.30 20.64 2.54
N LEU A 238 -9.30 20.61 3.44
CA LEU A 238 -10.63 21.14 3.15
C LEU A 238 -10.62 22.64 2.80
N ALA A 239 -9.77 23.43 3.45
CA ALA A 239 -9.62 24.84 3.13
C ALA A 239 -9.02 25.07 1.73
N ALA A 240 -8.17 24.16 1.27
CA ALA A 240 -7.52 24.24 -0.04
C ALA A 240 -8.38 23.68 -1.18
N VAL A 241 -9.38 22.83 -0.87
CA VAL A 241 -10.25 22.20 -1.88
C VAL A 241 -11.41 23.10 -2.25
N ARG A 242 -11.70 23.24 -3.56
CA ARG A 242 -12.84 24.01 -4.05
C ARG A 242 -14.18 23.40 -3.61
N LYS A 243 -15.28 24.11 -3.79
CA LYS A 243 -16.63 23.58 -3.61
C LYS A 243 -16.86 22.35 -4.51
N GLY A 244 -17.57 21.35 -3.98
CA GLY A 244 -17.82 20.08 -4.66
C GLY A 244 -16.62 19.12 -4.64
N GLY A 245 -15.48 19.51 -4.07
CA GLY A 245 -14.29 18.68 -4.05
C GLY A 245 -14.25 17.69 -2.87
N ALA A 246 -13.23 16.83 -2.86
CA ALA A 246 -13.09 15.75 -1.89
C ALA A 246 -11.72 15.76 -1.20
N VAL A 247 -11.73 15.45 0.10
CA VAL A 247 -10.52 15.08 0.86
C VAL A 247 -10.55 13.58 1.11
N VAL A 248 -9.52 12.86 0.64
CA VAL A 248 -9.40 11.41 0.74
C VAL A 248 -8.27 11.06 1.70
N CYS A 249 -8.60 10.45 2.85
CA CYS A 249 -7.62 10.04 3.86
C CYS A 249 -7.11 8.62 3.54
N GLY A 250 -5.84 8.50 3.13
CA GLY A 250 -5.19 7.24 2.74
C GLY A 250 -4.24 6.67 3.81
N GLY A 251 -4.07 7.34 4.95
CA GLY A 251 -3.24 6.85 6.05
C GLY A 251 -3.92 5.71 6.81
N ILE A 252 -3.16 4.66 7.13
CA ILE A 252 -3.68 3.50 7.89
C ILE A 252 -3.95 3.84 9.36
N HIS A 253 -3.08 4.63 9.97
CA HIS A 253 -3.26 5.24 11.28
C HIS A 253 -3.17 6.74 11.13
N MET A 254 -4.10 7.44 11.72
CA MET A 254 -4.16 8.90 11.71
C MET A 254 -4.51 9.37 13.12
N SER A 255 -3.87 10.44 13.58
CA SER A 255 -4.31 11.11 14.80
C SER A 255 -5.74 11.63 14.64
N ASP A 256 -6.41 11.90 15.74
CA ASP A 256 -7.77 12.43 15.73
C ASP A 256 -7.91 13.65 14.81
N VAL A 257 -9.00 13.70 14.09
CA VAL A 257 -9.37 14.89 13.31
C VAL A 257 -9.90 15.94 14.26
N PRO A 258 -9.26 17.11 14.38
CA PRO A 258 -9.75 18.14 15.28
C PRO A 258 -11.10 18.69 14.81
N SER A 259 -11.86 19.27 15.72
CA SER A 259 -13.05 20.01 15.36
C SER A 259 -12.70 21.18 14.43
N PHE A 260 -13.55 21.44 13.46
CA PHE A 260 -13.37 22.53 12.49
C PHE A 260 -14.71 23.18 12.17
N PRO A 261 -14.72 24.46 11.73
CA PRO A 261 -15.95 25.15 11.37
C PRO A 261 -16.68 24.45 10.22
N TYR A 262 -18.00 24.27 10.34
CA TYR A 262 -18.84 23.69 9.29
C TYR A 262 -18.67 24.40 7.93
N ALA A 263 -18.35 25.68 7.93
CA ALA A 263 -18.08 26.47 6.73
C ALA A 263 -16.98 25.86 5.84
N LEU A 264 -16.03 25.13 6.40
CA LEU A 264 -15.01 24.40 5.61
C LEU A 264 -15.59 23.23 4.85
N LEU A 265 -16.61 22.55 5.40
CA LEU A 265 -17.30 21.43 4.74
C LEU A 265 -18.41 21.92 3.82
N TRP A 266 -19.01 23.08 4.15
CA TRP A 266 -20.07 23.68 3.35
C TRP A 266 -19.67 23.83 1.87
N GLY A 267 -20.65 23.72 0.96
CA GLY A 267 -20.41 23.78 -0.49
C GLY A 267 -20.13 22.41 -1.08
N GLU A 268 -20.80 21.37 -0.56
CA GLU A 268 -20.76 19.99 -1.07
C GLU A 268 -19.35 19.36 -1.04
N ARG A 269 -18.46 19.84 -0.15
CA ARG A 269 -17.18 19.17 0.07
C ARG A 269 -17.41 17.86 0.81
N SER A 270 -16.57 16.87 0.55
CA SER A 270 -16.66 15.57 1.20
C SER A 270 -15.33 15.15 1.81
N ILE A 271 -15.40 14.39 2.91
CA ILE A 271 -14.26 13.69 3.51
C ILE A 271 -14.53 12.21 3.38
N ARG A 272 -13.54 11.45 2.91
CA ARG A 272 -13.63 9.99 2.73
C ARG A 272 -12.35 9.34 3.24
N SER A 273 -12.46 8.11 3.74
CA SER A 273 -11.30 7.27 4.04
C SER A 273 -11.13 6.17 2.99
N VAL A 274 -9.90 5.73 2.79
CA VAL A 274 -9.56 4.54 1.99
C VAL A 274 -9.36 3.37 2.95
N ALA A 275 -10.06 2.28 2.71
CA ALA A 275 -9.85 1.03 3.41
C ALA A 275 -9.22 0.02 2.44
N ASN A 276 -7.88 -0.07 2.43
CA ASN A 276 -7.13 -1.03 1.63
C ASN A 276 -7.40 -0.90 0.11
N LEU A 277 -7.55 -2.00 -0.61
CA LEU A 277 -7.77 -2.10 -2.06
C LEU A 277 -8.89 -3.09 -2.36
N THR A 278 -9.54 -2.96 -3.51
CA THR A 278 -10.33 -4.05 -4.10
C THR A 278 -9.47 -4.84 -5.10
N ARG A 279 -9.87 -6.09 -5.41
CA ARG A 279 -9.18 -6.87 -6.46
C ARG A 279 -9.22 -6.16 -7.82
N ALA A 280 -10.33 -5.48 -8.12
CA ALA A 280 -10.47 -4.69 -9.33
C ALA A 280 -9.43 -3.56 -9.41
N ASP A 281 -9.25 -2.80 -8.32
CA ASP A 281 -8.18 -1.78 -8.23
C ASP A 281 -6.80 -2.40 -8.48
N GLY A 282 -6.54 -3.58 -7.89
CA GLY A 282 -5.28 -4.29 -8.03
C GLY A 282 -4.97 -4.68 -9.48
N VAL A 283 -5.93 -5.31 -10.16
CA VAL A 283 -5.78 -5.73 -11.56
C VAL A 283 -5.60 -4.52 -12.48
N GLU A 284 -6.37 -3.46 -12.27
CA GLU A 284 -6.30 -2.25 -13.07
C GLU A 284 -4.96 -1.52 -12.87
N PHE A 285 -4.53 -1.37 -11.62
CA PHE A 285 -3.26 -0.71 -11.30
C PHE A 285 -2.05 -1.49 -11.85
N MET A 286 -2.00 -2.81 -11.66
CA MET A 286 -0.87 -3.60 -12.18
C MET A 286 -0.79 -3.55 -13.71
N ARG A 287 -1.94 -3.54 -14.41
CA ARG A 287 -1.97 -3.33 -15.87
C ARG A 287 -1.42 -1.95 -16.25
N LEU A 288 -1.79 -0.91 -15.50
CA LEU A 288 -1.30 0.44 -15.73
C LEU A 288 0.20 0.54 -15.48
N ALA A 289 0.67 -0.01 -14.35
CA ALA A 289 2.08 -0.03 -13.96
C ALA A 289 2.98 -0.70 -14.99
N GLY A 290 2.47 -1.74 -15.66
CA GLY A 290 3.19 -2.40 -16.76
C GLY A 290 3.31 -1.57 -18.05
N ARG A 291 2.58 -0.45 -18.16
CA ARG A 291 2.52 0.41 -19.36
C ARG A 291 3.18 1.77 -19.18
N MET A 292 3.56 2.11 -17.98
CA MET A 292 4.17 3.40 -17.67
C MET A 292 5.57 3.23 -17.07
N PRO A 293 6.51 4.16 -17.34
CA PRO A 293 7.83 4.14 -16.75
C PRO A 293 7.76 4.65 -15.30
N LEU A 294 7.45 3.74 -14.36
CA LEU A 294 7.46 4.07 -12.94
C LEU A 294 8.89 4.12 -12.40
N ARG A 295 9.23 5.21 -11.76
CA ARG A 295 10.44 5.31 -10.93
C ARG A 295 10.11 4.81 -9.54
N ILE A 296 10.68 3.67 -9.16
CA ILE A 296 10.48 3.00 -7.88
C ILE A 296 11.85 2.85 -7.24
N GLU A 297 12.13 3.64 -6.22
CA GLU A 297 13.39 3.54 -5.48
C GLU A 297 13.30 2.40 -4.47
N VAL A 298 14.28 1.48 -4.53
CA VAL A 298 14.30 0.30 -3.67
C VAL A 298 15.69 0.06 -3.08
N GLU A 299 15.72 -0.46 -1.87
CA GLU A 299 16.93 -0.96 -1.22
C GLU A 299 16.70 -2.42 -0.82
N THR A 300 17.57 -3.33 -1.29
CA THR A 300 17.38 -4.76 -1.08
C THR A 300 18.09 -5.27 0.16
N PHE A 301 17.46 -6.22 0.85
CA PHE A 301 17.97 -6.91 2.02
C PHE A 301 17.78 -8.41 1.84
N PRO A 302 18.69 -9.27 2.32
CA PRO A 302 18.40 -10.70 2.38
C PRO A 302 17.29 -10.98 3.40
N LEU A 303 16.55 -12.06 3.24
CA LEU A 303 15.46 -12.47 4.16
C LEU A 303 15.89 -12.39 5.65
N THR A 304 17.10 -12.83 5.96
CA THR A 304 17.65 -12.85 7.33
C THR A 304 17.87 -11.46 7.94
N ALA A 305 17.92 -10.42 7.12
CA ALA A 305 18.04 -9.03 7.55
C ALA A 305 16.69 -8.31 7.73
N ALA A 306 15.57 -9.03 7.81
CA ALA A 306 14.25 -8.44 7.98
C ALA A 306 14.14 -7.51 9.19
N ASN A 307 14.74 -7.85 10.34
CA ASN A 307 14.78 -6.98 11.51
C ASN A 307 15.54 -5.67 11.26
N GLU A 308 16.63 -5.72 10.50
CA GLU A 308 17.38 -4.53 10.09
C GLU A 308 16.55 -3.62 9.18
N ALA A 309 15.91 -4.19 8.16
CA ALA A 309 15.02 -3.46 7.25
C ALA A 309 13.89 -2.77 8.03
N LEU A 310 13.22 -3.47 8.95
CA LEU A 310 12.19 -2.91 9.84
C LEU A 310 12.76 -1.78 10.72
N ALA A 311 13.94 -1.96 11.30
CA ALA A 311 14.56 -0.95 12.16
C ALA A 311 14.92 0.31 11.37
N ARG A 312 15.46 0.20 10.16
CA ARG A 312 15.77 1.34 9.28
C ARG A 312 14.52 2.06 8.81
N LEU A 313 13.46 1.30 8.47
CA LEU A 313 12.15 1.89 8.16
C LEU A 313 11.60 2.70 9.35
N ARG A 314 11.71 2.16 10.56
CA ARG A 314 11.26 2.84 11.80
C ARG A 314 11.97 4.15 12.04
N ARG A 315 13.29 4.21 11.80
CA ARG A 315 14.12 5.42 11.97
C ARG A 315 14.01 6.39 10.79
N GLY A 316 13.33 6.00 9.68
CA GLY A 316 13.23 6.83 8.48
C GLY A 316 14.55 6.96 7.71
N GLU A 317 15.40 5.94 7.76
CA GLU A 317 16.75 5.92 7.14
C GLU A 317 16.77 5.28 5.75
N LEU A 318 15.60 4.93 5.21
CA LEU A 318 15.49 4.33 3.89
C LEU A 318 15.24 5.40 2.82
N THR A 319 15.91 5.27 1.70
CA THR A 319 15.56 5.98 0.47
C THR A 319 14.73 5.04 -0.40
N GLY A 320 13.43 5.35 -0.54
CA GLY A 320 12.50 4.46 -1.23
C GLY A 320 11.94 3.35 -0.34
N ALA A 321 11.72 2.17 -0.91
CA ALA A 321 11.17 1.00 -0.22
C ALA A 321 12.28 -0.03 0.11
N ALA A 322 12.25 -0.60 1.32
CA ALA A 322 13.04 -1.79 1.63
C ALA A 322 12.38 -3.03 1.02
N VAL A 323 13.17 -3.91 0.41
CA VAL A 323 12.67 -5.14 -0.21
C VAL A 323 13.53 -6.32 0.24
N LEU A 324 12.90 -7.31 0.87
CA LEU A 324 13.54 -8.58 1.20
C LEU A 324 13.62 -9.45 -0.06
N VAL A 325 14.78 -10.04 -0.30
CA VAL A 325 15.05 -10.98 -1.40
C VAL A 325 15.34 -12.37 -0.79
N MET A 326 14.73 -13.43 -1.36
CA MET A 326 14.76 -14.79 -0.81
C MET A 326 15.94 -15.62 -1.38
#